data_b414b3587116b502628d0d18a0bddeb0
#
_entry.id   b414b3587116b502628d0d18a0bddeb0
#
_cell.length_a   1.000
_cell.length_b   1.000
_cell.length_c   1.000
_cell.angle_alpha   90.00
_cell.angle_beta   90.00
_cell.angle_gamma   90.00
#
_symmetry.space_group_name_H-M   'P 1'
#
loop_
_entity.id
_entity.type
_entity.pdbx_description
1 polymer ?
#
loop_
_entity_poly.entity_id
_entity_poly.type
_entity_poly.pdbx_seq_one_letter_code
_entity_poly.pdbx_strand_id
1 'polypeptide(L)'
;GSDVHCTISGMYRNRFRPMTLVFAREKSEAGIHEALLARRTIALFDGYMAGEIQILSQFVKSCIKIKYMKNSCIAVTNVSDIPFHIFNEDDSYMLPERKTIMMRIPANHLWTLENCFVKEDSKLSISINELSFNKKRFALFNEGEELKQPFGEGLVA
;
A
#
# COMPACT_ATOMS: atom_id res chain seq x y z
N GLY A 1 -2.62 -5.49 -18.79
CA GLY A 1 -1.63 -5.54 -19.85
C GLY A 1 -0.92 -4.21 -19.99
N SER A 2 0.35 -4.22 -20.34
CA SER A 2 1.17 -3.00 -20.40
C SER A 2 1.11 -2.31 -21.78
N ASP A 3 0.40 -2.86 -22.74
CA ASP A 3 0.32 -2.36 -24.14
C ASP A 3 1.67 -1.88 -24.70
N VAL A 4 2.72 -2.67 -24.45
CA VAL A 4 4.10 -2.30 -24.79
C VAL A 4 4.42 -2.78 -26.20
N HIS A 5 4.70 -1.84 -27.09
CA HIS A 5 5.07 -2.10 -28.49
C HIS A 5 6.59 -2.06 -28.78
N CYS A 6 7.43 -1.99 -27.74
CA CYS A 6 8.89 -1.96 -27.85
C CYS A 6 9.56 -2.71 -26.70
N THR A 7 10.88 -2.86 -26.76
CA THR A 7 11.66 -3.57 -25.72
C THR A 7 11.49 -2.93 -24.35
N ILE A 8 10.92 -3.67 -23.41
CA ILE A 8 10.60 -3.23 -22.04
C ILE A 8 11.83 -2.68 -21.28
N SER A 9 13.02 -3.22 -21.56
CA SER A 9 14.27 -2.84 -20.89
C SER A 9 14.71 -1.38 -21.10
N GLY A 10 14.23 -0.71 -22.14
CA GLY A 10 14.58 0.67 -22.45
C GLY A 10 13.64 1.72 -21.82
N MET A 11 12.35 1.40 -21.68
CA MET A 11 11.32 2.37 -21.26
C MET A 11 11.18 2.53 -19.75
N TYR A 12 11.49 1.49 -18.97
CA TYR A 12 11.19 1.47 -17.52
C TYR A 12 12.44 1.24 -16.67
N ARG A 13 13.61 1.73 -17.10
CA ARG A 13 14.90 1.48 -16.43
C ARG A 13 14.92 1.78 -14.92
N ASN A 14 14.10 2.72 -14.46
CA ASN A 14 14.01 3.15 -13.05
C ASN A 14 12.56 3.39 -12.61
N ARG A 15 11.57 2.82 -13.28
CA ARG A 15 10.15 3.05 -13.01
C ARG A 15 9.38 1.74 -13.00
N PHE A 16 8.34 1.69 -12.19
CA PHE A 16 7.40 0.58 -12.25
C PHE A 16 6.66 0.58 -13.58
N ARG A 17 6.77 -0.51 -14.33
CA ARG A 17 5.91 -0.71 -15.52
C ARG A 17 4.45 -0.81 -15.09
N PRO A 18 3.48 -0.51 -15.98
CA PRO A 18 2.08 -0.75 -15.71
C PRO A 18 1.86 -2.21 -15.32
N MET A 19 1.29 -2.44 -14.13
CA MET A 19 0.98 -3.76 -13.62
C MET A 19 -0.31 -3.73 -12.80
N THR A 20 -0.89 -4.90 -12.60
CA THR A 20 -2.02 -5.09 -11.69
C THR A 20 -1.58 -5.97 -10.53
N LEU A 21 -1.68 -5.46 -9.31
CA LEU A 21 -1.54 -6.25 -8.10
C LEU A 21 -2.83 -7.00 -7.86
N VAL A 22 -2.76 -8.32 -7.70
CA VAL A 22 -3.92 -9.18 -7.48
C VAL A 22 -3.84 -9.79 -6.08
N PHE A 23 -4.87 -9.59 -5.27
CA PHE A 23 -4.93 -10.08 -3.89
C PHE A 23 -5.72 -11.39 -3.84
N ALA A 24 -5.07 -12.45 -4.28
CA ALA A 24 -5.62 -13.81 -4.25
C ALA A 24 -5.44 -14.44 -2.85
N ARG A 25 -6.39 -15.29 -2.45
CA ARG A 25 -6.31 -16.04 -1.18
C ARG A 25 -5.30 -17.17 -1.26
N GLU A 26 -5.07 -17.68 -2.46
CA GLU A 26 -4.10 -18.75 -2.75
C GLU A 26 -3.40 -18.48 -4.09
N LYS A 27 -2.20 -19.01 -4.24
CA LYS A 27 -1.41 -18.89 -5.47
C LYS A 27 -1.83 -20.00 -6.44
N SER A 28 -3.03 -19.89 -6.99
CA SER A 28 -3.58 -20.79 -8.00
C SER A 28 -4.29 -19.99 -9.08
N GLU A 29 -4.51 -20.60 -10.24
CA GLU A 29 -5.29 -19.98 -11.32
C GLU A 29 -6.70 -19.65 -10.84
N ALA A 30 -7.36 -20.57 -10.15
CA ALA A 30 -8.69 -20.37 -9.57
C ALA A 30 -8.71 -19.22 -8.55
N GLY A 31 -7.70 -19.14 -7.67
CA GLY A 31 -7.58 -18.06 -6.69
C GLY A 31 -7.35 -16.69 -7.34
N ILE A 32 -6.55 -16.63 -8.40
CA ILE A 32 -6.35 -15.39 -9.17
C ILE A 32 -7.65 -15.00 -9.87
N HIS A 33 -8.31 -15.93 -10.54
CA HIS A 33 -9.58 -15.67 -11.23
C HIS A 33 -10.66 -15.17 -10.27
N GLU A 34 -10.80 -15.81 -9.10
CA GLU A 34 -11.72 -15.39 -8.04
C GLU A 34 -11.40 -13.96 -7.54
N ALA A 35 -10.12 -13.64 -7.34
CA ALA A 35 -9.71 -12.33 -6.90
C ALA A 35 -10.01 -11.22 -7.94
N LEU A 36 -9.83 -11.53 -9.24
CA LEU A 36 -10.18 -10.62 -10.33
C LEU A 36 -11.69 -10.36 -10.39
N LEU A 37 -12.51 -11.41 -10.30
CA LEU A 37 -13.97 -11.27 -10.27
C LEU A 37 -14.46 -10.50 -9.04
N ALA A 38 -13.80 -10.70 -7.89
CA ALA A 38 -14.09 -10.01 -6.64
C ALA A 38 -13.47 -8.59 -6.60
N ARG A 39 -12.86 -8.11 -7.67
CA ARG A 39 -12.21 -6.79 -7.79
C ARG A 39 -11.15 -6.53 -6.71
N ARG A 40 -10.51 -7.58 -6.20
CA ARG A 40 -9.40 -7.44 -5.24
C ARG A 40 -8.10 -7.16 -6.00
N THR A 41 -8.06 -5.98 -6.62
CA THR A 41 -6.94 -5.56 -7.47
C THR A 41 -6.56 -4.10 -7.21
N ILE A 42 -5.29 -3.77 -7.45
CA ILE A 42 -4.78 -2.41 -7.50
C ILE A 42 -4.03 -2.26 -8.83
N ALA A 43 -4.38 -1.27 -9.64
CA ALA A 43 -3.58 -0.85 -10.77
C ALA A 43 -2.38 -0.03 -10.27
N LEU A 44 -1.19 -0.36 -10.76
CA LEU A 44 0.06 0.32 -10.42
C LEU A 44 0.73 0.81 -11.70
N PHE A 45 1.07 2.09 -11.74
CA PHE A 45 1.82 2.70 -12.82
C PHE A 45 2.69 3.86 -12.31
N ASP A 46 3.98 3.81 -12.56
CA ASP A 46 4.96 4.87 -12.23
C ASP A 46 4.87 5.35 -10.76
N GLY A 47 4.63 4.41 -9.82
CA GLY A 47 4.45 4.72 -8.40
C GLY A 47 3.05 5.21 -8.01
N TYR A 48 2.15 5.43 -8.97
CA TYR A 48 0.74 5.75 -8.71
C TYR A 48 -0.09 4.47 -8.62
N MET A 49 -1.04 4.46 -7.70
CA MET A 49 -1.93 3.33 -7.44
C MET A 49 -3.38 3.75 -7.58
N ALA A 50 -4.20 2.87 -8.16
CA ALA A 50 -5.64 3.06 -8.23
C ALA A 50 -6.37 1.75 -7.91
N GLY A 51 -7.41 1.82 -7.07
CA GLY A 51 -8.17 0.64 -6.68
C GLY A 51 -9.34 0.95 -5.75
N GLU A 52 -10.13 -0.07 -5.45
CA GLU A 52 -11.22 0.04 -4.47
C GLU A 52 -10.69 0.48 -3.11
N ILE A 53 -11.38 1.42 -2.47
CA ILE A 53 -10.94 2.07 -1.23
C ILE A 53 -10.57 1.06 -0.14
N GLN A 54 -11.33 -0.03 -0.01
CA GLN A 54 -11.07 -1.07 0.99
C GLN A 54 -9.77 -1.82 0.73
N ILE A 55 -9.54 -2.21 -0.51
CA ILE A 55 -8.34 -2.96 -0.92
C ILE A 55 -7.10 -2.07 -0.82
N LEU A 56 -7.20 -0.87 -1.37
CA LEU A 56 -6.09 0.10 -1.34
C LEU A 56 -5.73 0.50 0.10
N SER A 57 -6.71 0.74 0.95
CA SER A 57 -6.52 1.05 2.37
C SER A 57 -5.84 -0.10 3.12
N GLN A 58 -6.27 -1.35 2.91
CA GLN A 58 -5.65 -2.52 3.52
C GLN A 58 -4.21 -2.72 3.04
N PHE A 59 -3.96 -2.53 1.74
CA PHE A 59 -2.62 -2.59 1.18
C PHE A 59 -1.70 -1.56 1.83
N VAL A 60 -2.09 -0.29 1.88
CA VAL A 60 -1.33 0.77 2.53
C VAL A 60 -1.05 0.46 4.00
N LYS A 61 -2.06 -0.04 4.74
CA LYS A 61 -1.91 -0.46 6.14
C LYS A 61 -0.90 -1.61 6.32
N SER A 62 -0.75 -2.47 5.33
CA SER A 62 0.27 -3.54 5.36
C SER A 62 1.68 -3.02 5.07
N CYS A 63 1.79 -1.96 4.26
CA CYS A 63 3.05 -1.39 3.82
C CYS A 63 3.66 -0.38 4.80
N ILE A 64 2.86 0.25 5.66
CA ILE A 64 3.32 1.34 6.54
C ILE A 64 3.29 0.88 7.99
N LYS A 65 4.42 1.06 8.69
CA LYS A 65 4.56 0.84 10.14
C LYS A 65 4.83 2.16 10.84
N ILE A 66 4.13 2.40 11.95
CA ILE A 66 4.27 3.62 12.75
C ILE A 66 4.84 3.26 14.13
N LYS A 67 5.83 4.02 14.57
CA LYS A 67 6.37 3.99 15.93
C LYS A 67 6.26 5.40 16.52
N TYR A 68 5.52 5.53 17.61
CA TYR A 68 5.43 6.79 18.35
C TYR A 68 6.74 7.09 19.04
N MET A 69 7.15 8.34 18.94
CA MET A 69 8.36 8.89 19.54
C MET A 69 7.98 9.99 20.56
N LYS A 70 8.98 10.60 21.20
CA LYS A 70 8.76 11.76 22.07
C LYS A 70 8.44 13.02 21.25
N ASN A 71 7.89 14.04 21.90
CA ASN A 71 7.63 15.38 21.33
C ASN A 71 6.69 15.37 20.12
N SER A 72 5.58 14.60 20.18
CA SER A 72 4.59 14.51 19.12
C SER A 72 5.17 14.13 17.75
N CYS A 73 6.27 13.38 17.74
CA CYS A 73 6.89 12.84 16.54
C CYS A 73 6.57 11.36 16.38
N ILE A 74 6.57 10.91 15.14
CA ILE A 74 6.45 9.49 14.76
C ILE A 74 7.56 9.11 13.79
N ALA A 75 8.05 7.89 13.93
CA ALA A 75 8.86 7.24 12.92
C ALA A 75 7.92 6.41 12.02
N VAL A 76 7.92 6.72 10.74
CA VAL A 76 7.08 6.08 9.72
C VAL A 76 7.97 5.26 8.81
N THR A 77 7.76 3.95 8.79
CA THR A 77 8.55 3.00 8.00
C THR A 77 7.70 2.44 6.87
N ASN A 78 8.16 2.59 5.65
CA ASN A 78 7.66 1.88 4.49
C ASN A 78 8.37 0.53 4.38
N VAL A 79 7.62 -0.57 4.44
CA VAL A 79 8.17 -1.93 4.30
C VAL A 79 7.96 -2.51 2.90
N SER A 80 7.41 -1.72 1.98
CA SER A 80 7.16 -2.11 0.59
C SER A 80 8.23 -1.55 -0.38
N ASP A 81 8.16 -1.98 -1.63
CA ASP A 81 8.98 -1.47 -2.73
C ASP A 81 8.30 -0.34 -3.52
N ILE A 82 7.18 0.19 -3.02
CA ILE A 82 6.43 1.27 -3.64
C ILE A 82 6.53 2.51 -2.75
N PRO A 83 6.93 3.68 -3.27
CA PRO A 83 6.98 4.90 -2.49
C PRO A 83 5.56 5.41 -2.17
N PHE A 84 5.41 6.12 -1.06
CA PHE A 84 4.17 6.83 -0.72
C PHE A 84 4.42 8.34 -0.64
N HIS A 85 3.53 9.09 -1.26
CA HIS A 85 3.51 10.55 -1.15
C HIS A 85 2.41 10.92 -0.16
N ILE A 86 2.80 11.40 1.01
CA ILE A 86 1.92 11.70 2.13
C ILE A 86 1.75 13.20 2.21
N PHE A 87 0.52 13.67 2.10
CA PHE A 87 0.14 15.04 2.41
C PHE A 87 -0.50 15.09 3.80
N ASN A 88 -0.02 16.00 4.61
CA ASN A 88 -0.38 16.15 5.99
C ASN A 88 -0.57 17.64 6.32
N GLU A 89 -1.80 18.10 6.38
CA GLU A 89 -2.14 19.52 6.55
C GLU A 89 -1.45 20.40 5.49
N ASP A 90 -0.37 21.08 5.85
CA ASP A 90 0.37 21.98 4.97
C ASP A 90 1.69 21.35 4.46
N ASP A 91 2.05 20.18 4.96
CA ASP A 91 3.31 19.52 4.65
C ASP A 91 3.14 18.34 3.70
N SER A 92 4.07 18.19 2.78
CA SER A 92 4.18 17.06 1.87
C SER A 92 5.44 16.26 2.16
N TYR A 93 5.31 14.95 2.31
CA TYR A 93 6.39 14.03 2.61
C TYR A 93 6.47 12.92 1.58
N MET A 94 7.68 12.65 1.09
CA MET A 94 7.94 11.41 0.38
C MET A 94 8.41 10.36 1.38
N LEU A 95 7.73 9.23 1.45
CA LEU A 95 8.13 8.04 2.18
C LEU A 95 8.71 7.02 1.19
N PRO A 96 10.04 6.98 1.01
CA PRO A 96 10.68 6.11 0.02
C PRO A 96 10.50 4.63 0.36
N GLU A 97 10.75 3.78 -0.63
CA GLU A 97 10.76 2.33 -0.52
C GLU A 97 11.75 1.87 0.56
N ARG A 98 11.33 0.94 1.40
CA ARG A 98 12.18 0.31 2.43
C ARG A 98 12.89 1.30 3.36
N LYS A 99 12.34 2.52 3.54
CA LYS A 99 12.93 3.57 4.38
C LYS A 99 12.01 3.97 5.53
N THR A 100 12.65 4.62 6.50
CA THR A 100 11.98 5.25 7.65
C THR A 100 12.21 6.75 7.58
N ILE A 101 11.17 7.53 7.77
CA ILE A 101 11.23 8.98 7.93
C ILE A 101 10.67 9.39 9.29
N MET A 102 11.07 10.56 9.76
CA MET A 102 10.50 11.18 10.95
C MET A 102 9.51 12.25 10.54
N MET A 103 8.33 12.24 11.15
CA MET A 103 7.27 13.20 10.89
C MET A 103 6.66 13.70 12.20
N ARG A 104 6.03 14.88 12.16
CA ARG A 104 5.12 15.31 13.23
C ARG A 104 3.76 14.64 13.05
N ILE A 105 3.10 14.37 14.17
CA ILE A 105 1.71 13.91 14.16
C ILE A 105 0.83 15.11 13.77
N PRO A 106 0.00 15.02 12.71
CA PRO A 106 -0.95 16.09 12.37
C PRO A 106 -2.02 16.25 13.44
N ALA A 107 -2.51 17.45 13.61
CA ALA A 107 -3.55 17.74 14.62
C ALA A 107 -4.85 16.96 14.34
N ASN A 108 -5.20 16.78 13.08
CA ASN A 108 -6.38 16.04 12.64
C ASN A 108 -6.18 14.52 12.56
N HIS A 109 -4.94 14.03 12.81
CA HIS A 109 -4.56 12.61 12.66
C HIS A 109 -4.91 11.99 11.30
N LEU A 110 -4.98 12.80 10.24
CA LEU A 110 -5.38 12.38 8.90
C LEU A 110 -4.23 12.58 7.91
N TRP A 111 -3.97 11.58 7.07
CA TRP A 111 -3.08 11.66 5.93
C TRP A 111 -3.86 11.49 4.63
N THR A 112 -3.51 12.26 3.62
CA THR A 112 -3.91 12.02 2.23
C THR A 112 -2.73 11.44 1.47
N LEU A 113 -2.92 10.30 0.84
CA LEU A 113 -1.91 9.65 0.01
C LEU A 113 -2.07 10.13 -1.43
N GLU A 114 -1.18 11.03 -1.83
CA GLU A 114 -1.23 11.76 -3.09
C GLU A 114 -1.11 10.87 -4.33
N ASN A 115 -0.44 9.72 -4.19
CA ASN A 115 -0.25 8.75 -5.26
C ASN A 115 -1.20 7.52 -5.17
N CYS A 116 -2.26 7.61 -4.34
CA CYS A 116 -3.25 6.55 -4.15
C CYS A 116 -4.65 7.04 -4.50
N PHE A 117 -5.22 6.57 -5.63
CA PHE A 117 -6.50 7.02 -6.17
C PHE A 117 -7.59 6.00 -5.88
N VAL A 118 -8.69 6.46 -5.28
CA VAL A 118 -9.90 5.66 -5.05
C VAL A 118 -10.97 5.92 -6.12
N LYS A 119 -10.86 7.05 -6.82
CA LYS A 119 -11.64 7.47 -7.98
C LYS A 119 -10.79 8.45 -8.81
N GLU A 120 -11.31 8.90 -9.97
CA GLU A 120 -10.62 9.76 -10.91
C GLU A 120 -9.91 10.96 -10.25
N ASP A 121 -10.61 11.73 -9.40
CA ASP A 121 -10.04 12.90 -8.70
C ASP A 121 -10.03 12.75 -7.17
N SER A 122 -10.14 11.52 -6.67
CA SER A 122 -10.25 11.27 -5.24
C SER A 122 -9.09 10.41 -4.75
N LYS A 123 -8.30 10.98 -3.84
CA LYS A 123 -7.15 10.32 -3.23
C LYS A 123 -7.55 9.58 -1.95
N LEU A 124 -6.78 8.58 -1.59
CA LEU A 124 -6.98 7.83 -0.35
C LEU A 124 -6.62 8.71 0.84
N SER A 125 -7.58 8.94 1.72
CA SER A 125 -7.34 9.52 3.05
C SER A 125 -7.42 8.43 4.11
N ILE A 126 -6.46 8.42 5.05
CA ILE A 126 -6.34 7.39 6.07
C ILE A 126 -5.95 8.00 7.42
N SER A 127 -6.58 7.56 8.51
CA SER A 127 -6.19 7.99 9.85
C SER A 127 -4.91 7.29 10.31
N ILE A 128 -4.01 8.05 10.94
CA ILE A 128 -2.80 7.51 11.59
C ILE A 128 -3.17 6.45 12.64
N ASN A 129 -4.29 6.65 13.33
CA ASN A 129 -4.76 5.68 14.32
C ASN A 129 -5.09 4.33 13.69
N GLU A 130 -5.62 4.31 12.47
CA GLU A 130 -5.90 3.07 11.73
C GLU A 130 -4.62 2.33 11.32
N LEU A 131 -3.54 3.06 11.06
CA LEU A 131 -2.22 2.48 10.76
C LEU A 131 -1.55 1.89 12.00
N SER A 132 -1.85 2.44 13.18
CA SER A 132 -1.27 2.00 14.47
C SER A 132 -1.97 0.76 15.04
N PHE A 133 -3.24 0.57 14.75
CA PHE A 133 -4.09 -0.49 15.32
C PHE A 133 -3.76 -1.91 14.81
N ASN A 134 -2.93 -2.05 13.79
CA ASN A 134 -2.63 -3.34 13.18
C ASN A 134 -1.91 -4.35 14.11
N LYS A 135 -1.39 -3.94 15.28
CA LYS A 135 -0.79 -4.89 16.24
C LYS A 135 -1.83 -5.71 17.02
N LYS A 136 -3.05 -5.21 17.23
CA LYS A 136 -4.08 -5.94 18.02
C LYS A 136 -5.04 -6.77 17.17
N ARG A 137 -5.28 -6.40 15.92
CA ARG A 137 -6.21 -7.15 15.05
C ARG A 137 -5.62 -8.43 14.48
N PHE A 138 -4.30 -8.51 14.31
CA PHE A 138 -3.62 -9.77 13.96
C PHE A 138 -3.73 -10.83 15.05
N ALA A 139 -3.81 -10.46 16.34
CA ALA A 139 -3.99 -11.40 17.42
C ALA A 139 -5.42 -11.98 17.49
N LEU A 140 -6.44 -11.23 17.08
CA LEU A 140 -7.84 -11.68 17.12
C LEU A 140 -8.25 -12.56 15.92
N PHE A 141 -7.52 -12.49 14.80
CA PHE A 141 -7.72 -13.40 13.66
C PHE A 141 -6.98 -14.72 13.80
N ASN A 142 -5.99 -14.83 14.71
CA ASN A 142 -5.20 -16.02 14.93
C ASN A 142 -5.78 -16.98 15.97
N GLU A 143 -6.92 -16.67 16.60
CA GLU A 143 -7.55 -17.60 17.56
C GLU A 143 -8.60 -18.54 16.93
N GLY A 144 -8.74 -18.57 15.61
CA GLY A 144 -9.76 -19.40 14.96
C GLY A 144 -9.35 -20.15 13.70
N GLU A 145 -8.25 -19.82 13.03
CA GLU A 145 -7.73 -20.58 11.88
C GLU A 145 -6.24 -20.26 11.69
N GLU A 146 -5.41 -21.29 11.60
CA GLU A 146 -4.00 -21.21 11.18
C GLU A 146 -3.91 -20.66 9.76
N LEU A 147 -3.95 -19.34 9.60
CA LEU A 147 -3.57 -18.68 8.37
C LEU A 147 -2.05 -18.75 8.23
N LYS A 148 -1.58 -19.77 7.49
CA LYS A 148 -0.22 -19.81 6.96
C LYS A 148 0.09 -18.46 6.33
N GLN A 149 1.02 -17.74 6.92
CA GLN A 149 1.72 -16.52 6.54
C GLN A 149 1.01 -15.60 5.54
N PRO A 150 0.56 -14.42 5.97
CA PRO A 150 0.13 -13.37 5.04
C PRO A 150 1.38 -12.76 4.40
N PHE A 151 1.47 -12.85 3.08
CA PHE A 151 2.48 -12.17 2.27
C PHE A 151 3.95 -12.48 2.63
N GLY A 152 4.29 -13.77 2.66
CA GLY A 152 5.66 -14.24 2.56
C GLY A 152 6.09 -14.22 1.09
N GLU A 153 7.14 -13.50 0.82
CA GLU A 153 8.05 -13.60 -0.33
C GLU A 153 7.45 -14.15 -1.63
N GLY A 154 7.04 -13.26 -2.51
CA GLY A 154 6.65 -13.60 -3.86
C GLY A 154 5.77 -12.55 -4.51
N LEU A 155 6.28 -11.31 -4.71
CA LEU A 155 5.81 -10.48 -5.81
C LEU A 155 6.23 -11.20 -7.09
N VAL A 156 5.32 -11.99 -7.67
CA VAL A 156 5.53 -12.54 -9.00
C VAL A 156 4.93 -11.53 -9.98
N ALA A 157 5.83 -10.85 -10.68
CA ALA A 157 5.53 -10.02 -11.83
C ALA A 157 4.95 -10.88 -12.97
#